data_c2b92a4bf90e5e3cb623f3ad890e4193
#
_entry.id   c2b92a4bf90e5e3cb623f3ad890e4193
#
_cell.length_a   1.000
_cell.length_b   1.000
_cell.length_c   1.000
_cell.angle_alpha   90.00
_cell.angle_beta   90.00
_cell.angle_gamma   90.00
#
_symmetry.space_group_name_H-M   'P 1'
#
loop_
_entity.id
_entity.type
_entity.pdbx_description
1 polymer ?
#
loop_
_entity_poly.entity_id
_entity_poly.type
_entity_poly.pdbx_seq_one_letter_code
_entity_poly.pdbx_strand_id
1 'polypeptide(L)'
;MTVSEVLKNIREKHNLTQEQFAEKMNITRQAVSRWETGETQPNTEMLKALSKEFNVSINTLLGAPRQLFCQCCGMPLGDDAMISRELDGSFNEDYCKWCYTDGKFAYTSKDSLLDFLISHMPNPENKSEDERRKYFDSFLSQLKHWKQ
;
A
#
# COMPACT_ATOMS: atom_id res chain seq x y z
N MET A 1 8.70 -14.44 -0.20
CA MET A 1 8.15 -14.94 -1.47
C MET A 1 8.77 -14.22 -2.65
N THR A 2 8.98 -14.92 -3.76
CA THR A 2 9.41 -14.31 -5.00
C THR A 2 8.19 -13.80 -5.79
N VAL A 3 8.44 -12.96 -6.79
CA VAL A 3 7.37 -12.50 -7.71
C VAL A 3 6.66 -13.70 -8.34
N SER A 4 7.44 -14.70 -8.75
CA SER A 4 6.91 -15.96 -9.34
C SER A 4 5.92 -16.66 -8.43
N GLU A 5 6.27 -16.81 -7.16
CA GLU A 5 5.43 -17.46 -6.16
C GLU A 5 4.17 -16.67 -5.88
N VAL A 6 4.28 -15.34 -5.80
CA VAL A 6 3.13 -14.46 -5.57
C VAL A 6 2.13 -14.57 -6.73
N LEU A 7 2.61 -14.51 -7.96
CA LEU A 7 1.75 -14.60 -9.15
C LEU A 7 1.04 -15.95 -9.24
N LYS A 8 1.76 -17.02 -8.97
CA LYS A 8 1.19 -18.36 -8.93
C LYS A 8 0.11 -18.48 -7.86
N ASN A 9 0.38 -17.97 -6.67
CA ASN A 9 -0.58 -17.97 -5.55
C ASN A 9 -1.83 -17.19 -5.87
N ILE A 10 -1.70 -16.03 -6.51
CA ILE A 10 -2.84 -15.20 -6.93
C ILE A 10 -3.71 -15.98 -7.92
N ARG A 11 -3.08 -16.61 -8.91
CA ARG A 11 -3.77 -17.40 -9.91
C ARG A 11 -4.55 -18.56 -9.26
N GLU A 12 -3.88 -19.32 -8.41
CA GLU A 12 -4.48 -20.47 -7.72
C GLU A 12 -5.61 -20.03 -6.78
N LYS A 13 -5.43 -18.92 -6.08
CA LYS A 13 -6.45 -18.37 -5.17
C LYS A 13 -7.73 -17.99 -5.92
N HIS A 14 -7.61 -17.58 -7.18
CA HIS A 14 -8.74 -17.22 -8.01
C HIS A 14 -9.25 -18.40 -8.85
N ASN A 15 -8.70 -19.59 -8.64
CA ASN A 15 -9.08 -20.82 -9.35
C ASN A 15 -8.94 -20.68 -10.87
N LEU A 16 -7.88 -20.03 -11.33
CA LEU A 16 -7.59 -19.81 -12.74
C LEU A 16 -6.49 -20.74 -13.23
N THR A 17 -6.66 -21.26 -14.46
CA THR A 17 -5.54 -21.91 -15.17
C THR A 17 -4.60 -20.82 -15.69
N GLN A 18 -3.39 -21.22 -16.11
CA GLN A 18 -2.46 -20.27 -16.74
C GLN A 18 -3.09 -19.61 -17.99
N GLU A 19 -3.83 -20.37 -18.75
CA GLU A 19 -4.51 -19.87 -19.95
C GLU A 19 -5.62 -18.86 -19.59
N GLN A 20 -6.44 -19.15 -18.57
CA GLN A 20 -7.48 -18.24 -18.09
C GLN A 20 -6.90 -16.95 -17.52
N PHE A 21 -5.80 -17.05 -16.78
CA PHE A 21 -5.09 -15.89 -16.26
C PHE A 21 -4.55 -15.03 -17.41
N ALA A 22 -3.95 -15.68 -18.41
CA ALA A 22 -3.43 -14.99 -19.59
C ALA A 22 -4.53 -14.26 -20.37
N GLU A 23 -5.67 -14.89 -20.57
CA GLU A 23 -6.83 -14.29 -21.22
C GLU A 23 -7.30 -13.05 -20.45
N LYS A 24 -7.40 -13.17 -19.13
CA LYS A 24 -7.85 -12.08 -18.25
C LYS A 24 -6.92 -10.87 -18.35
N MET A 25 -5.62 -11.12 -18.49
CA MET A 25 -4.60 -10.06 -18.59
C MET A 25 -4.29 -9.65 -20.02
N ASN A 26 -4.94 -10.28 -21.00
CA ASN A 26 -4.73 -10.03 -22.43
C ASN A 26 -3.27 -10.26 -22.85
N ILE A 27 -2.71 -11.36 -22.39
CA ILE A 27 -1.31 -11.79 -22.69
C ILE A 27 -1.33 -13.26 -23.11
N THR A 28 -0.15 -13.81 -23.44
CA THR A 28 -0.03 -15.21 -23.83
C THR A 28 0.14 -16.11 -22.59
N ARG A 29 -0.28 -17.38 -22.72
CA ARG A 29 -0.04 -18.37 -21.68
C ARG A 29 1.45 -18.56 -21.43
N GLN A 30 2.27 -18.48 -22.48
CA GLN A 30 3.72 -18.59 -22.37
C GLN A 30 4.32 -17.52 -21.47
N ALA A 31 3.78 -16.28 -21.52
CA ALA A 31 4.21 -15.21 -20.64
C ALA A 31 3.94 -15.55 -19.17
N VAL A 32 2.74 -16.05 -18.89
CA VAL A 32 2.36 -16.46 -17.52
C VAL A 32 3.27 -17.59 -17.03
N SER A 33 3.50 -18.59 -17.88
CA SER A 33 4.39 -19.72 -17.54
C SER A 33 5.80 -19.25 -17.19
N ARG A 34 6.35 -18.32 -17.98
CA ARG A 34 7.68 -17.76 -17.73
C ARG A 34 7.75 -16.96 -16.45
N TRP A 35 6.70 -16.23 -16.14
CA TRP A 35 6.62 -15.50 -14.85
C TRP A 35 6.64 -16.47 -13.68
N GLU A 36 5.86 -17.53 -13.76
CA GLU A 36 5.74 -18.50 -12.67
C GLU A 36 6.98 -19.37 -12.48
N THR A 37 7.78 -19.55 -13.52
CA THR A 37 9.07 -20.27 -13.42
C THR A 37 10.22 -19.33 -13.02
N GLY A 38 9.99 -18.03 -13.02
CA GLY A 38 11.05 -17.06 -12.72
C GLY A 38 11.93 -16.71 -13.91
N GLU A 39 11.63 -17.24 -15.10
CA GLU A 39 12.40 -16.96 -16.31
C GLU A 39 12.32 -15.48 -16.71
N THR A 40 11.12 -14.89 -16.59
CA THR A 40 10.89 -13.47 -16.83
C THR A 40 10.02 -12.91 -15.73
N GLN A 41 9.91 -11.57 -15.68
CA GLN A 41 9.04 -10.87 -14.73
C GLN A 41 8.14 -9.87 -15.47
N PRO A 42 6.95 -9.59 -14.94
CA PRO A 42 6.09 -8.54 -15.51
C PRO A 42 6.79 -7.20 -15.46
N ASN A 43 6.61 -6.39 -16.50
CA ASN A 43 7.10 -5.01 -16.48
C ASN A 43 6.21 -4.12 -15.60
N THR A 44 6.61 -2.85 -15.42
CA THR A 44 5.89 -1.91 -14.55
C THR A 44 4.42 -1.74 -14.97
N GLU A 45 4.15 -1.61 -16.26
CA GLU A 45 2.77 -1.44 -16.75
C GLU A 45 1.92 -2.69 -16.45
N MET A 46 2.52 -3.87 -16.60
CA MET A 46 1.84 -5.11 -16.28
C MET A 46 1.61 -5.27 -14.78
N LEU A 47 2.56 -4.85 -13.95
CA LEU A 47 2.38 -4.86 -12.49
C LEU A 47 1.22 -3.97 -12.08
N LYS A 48 1.07 -2.81 -12.69
CA LYS A 48 -0.07 -1.91 -12.44
C LYS A 48 -1.38 -2.57 -12.84
N ALA A 49 -1.42 -3.23 -13.99
CA ALA A 49 -2.59 -3.93 -14.47
C ALA A 49 -2.98 -5.10 -13.55
N LEU A 50 -2.00 -5.88 -13.11
CA LEU A 50 -2.20 -6.99 -12.18
C LEU A 50 -2.72 -6.49 -10.82
N SER A 51 -2.15 -5.42 -10.33
CA SER A 51 -2.57 -4.79 -9.07
C SER A 51 -4.05 -4.39 -9.13
N LYS A 52 -4.46 -3.78 -10.20
CA LYS A 52 -5.84 -3.34 -10.39
C LYS A 52 -6.80 -4.52 -10.57
N GLU A 53 -6.43 -5.48 -11.42
CA GLU A 53 -7.29 -6.62 -11.74
C GLU A 53 -7.50 -7.55 -10.53
N PHE A 54 -6.45 -7.84 -9.80
CA PHE A 54 -6.51 -8.78 -8.68
C PHE A 54 -6.58 -8.13 -7.31
N ASN A 55 -6.66 -6.81 -7.27
CA ASN A 55 -6.81 -6.05 -6.03
C ASN A 55 -5.69 -6.33 -5.02
N VAL A 56 -4.46 -6.30 -5.51
CA VAL A 56 -3.23 -6.57 -4.74
C VAL A 56 -2.27 -5.41 -4.97
N SER A 57 -1.66 -4.89 -3.91
CA SER A 57 -0.71 -3.78 -4.06
C SER A 57 0.53 -4.22 -4.85
N ILE A 58 1.17 -3.27 -5.54
CA ILE A 58 2.41 -3.55 -6.27
C ILE A 58 3.49 -4.00 -5.28
N ASN A 59 3.53 -3.42 -4.09
CA ASN A 59 4.47 -3.82 -3.06
C ASN A 59 4.35 -5.32 -2.73
N THR A 60 3.13 -5.81 -2.61
CA THR A 60 2.87 -7.24 -2.39
C THR A 60 3.25 -8.08 -3.61
N LEU A 61 2.96 -7.58 -4.83
CA LEU A 61 3.33 -8.28 -6.08
C LEU A 61 4.83 -8.48 -6.21
N LEU A 62 5.64 -7.58 -5.66
CA LEU A 62 7.09 -7.67 -5.72
C LEU A 62 7.66 -8.81 -4.86
N GLY A 63 6.84 -9.42 -4.02
CA GLY A 63 7.20 -10.65 -3.30
C GLY A 63 8.11 -10.50 -2.11
N ALA A 64 8.88 -9.42 -2.02
CA ALA A 64 9.71 -9.05 -0.87
C ALA A 64 9.39 -7.60 -0.52
N PRO A 65 8.20 -7.35 0.01
CA PRO A 65 7.69 -6.00 0.18
C PRO A 65 8.50 -5.22 1.21
N ARG A 66 8.70 -3.94 0.91
CA ARG A 66 9.23 -3.01 1.90
C ARG A 66 8.15 -2.72 2.92
N GLN A 67 8.57 -2.46 4.16
CA GLN A 67 7.63 -1.95 5.14
C GLN A 67 7.18 -0.55 4.70
N LEU A 68 5.90 -0.40 4.43
CA LEU A 68 5.31 0.89 4.06
C LEU A 68 4.81 1.61 5.30
N PHE A 69 4.91 2.94 5.28
CA PHE A 69 4.39 3.81 6.34
C PHE A 69 3.53 4.89 5.71
N CYS A 70 2.43 5.21 6.34
CA CYS A 70 1.56 6.29 5.88
C CYS A 70 2.32 7.62 5.93
N GLN A 71 2.38 8.33 4.82
CA GLN A 71 3.10 9.59 4.70
C GLN A 71 2.29 10.80 5.22
N CYS A 72 1.19 10.52 5.89
CA CYS A 72 0.38 11.54 6.57
C CYS A 72 0.44 11.35 8.09
N CYS A 73 0.12 10.16 8.60
CA CYS A 73 0.12 9.89 10.05
C CYS A 73 1.26 9.03 10.54
N GLY A 74 2.02 8.40 9.63
CA GLY A 74 3.18 7.59 9.99
C GLY A 74 2.90 6.18 10.46
N MET A 75 1.63 5.73 10.45
CA MET A 75 1.33 4.37 10.86
C MET A 75 1.91 3.34 9.89
N PRO A 76 2.37 2.18 10.37
CA PRO A 76 2.82 1.13 9.47
C PRO A 76 1.63 0.54 8.69
N LEU A 77 1.87 0.28 7.40
CA LEU A 77 0.87 -0.32 6.51
C LEU A 77 1.19 -1.82 6.40
N GLY A 78 0.62 -2.60 7.31
CA GLY A 78 0.95 -4.02 7.47
C GLY A 78 0.34 -4.94 6.41
N ASP A 79 -0.74 -4.53 5.78
CA ASP A 79 -1.37 -5.30 4.71
C ASP A 79 -2.11 -4.38 3.73
N ASP A 80 -2.51 -4.94 2.59
CA ASP A 80 -3.17 -4.19 1.52
C ASP A 80 -4.49 -3.54 1.95
N ALA A 81 -5.18 -4.11 2.93
CA ALA A 81 -6.45 -3.56 3.41
C ALA A 81 -6.27 -2.21 4.10
N MET A 82 -5.06 -1.90 4.55
CA MET A 82 -4.75 -0.63 5.23
C MET A 82 -4.32 0.47 4.25
N ILE A 83 -4.01 0.12 3.01
CA ILE A 83 -3.51 1.06 2.00
C ILE A 83 -4.68 1.82 1.38
N SER A 84 -4.45 3.12 1.13
CA SER A 84 -5.46 3.98 0.52
C SER A 84 -5.67 3.67 -0.97
N ARG A 85 -6.75 4.23 -1.50
CA ARG A 85 -7.13 4.05 -2.91
C ARG A 85 -7.38 5.38 -3.57
N GLU A 86 -7.05 5.44 -4.87
CA GLU A 86 -7.44 6.53 -5.73
C GLU A 86 -8.90 6.35 -6.18
N LEU A 87 -9.46 7.36 -6.85
CA LEU A 87 -10.84 7.30 -7.37
C LEU A 87 -11.08 6.12 -8.30
N ASP A 88 -10.06 5.71 -9.07
CA ASP A 88 -10.16 4.61 -10.02
C ASP A 88 -9.97 3.24 -9.35
N GLY A 89 -9.81 3.20 -8.02
CA GLY A 89 -9.62 1.97 -7.27
C GLY A 89 -8.18 1.49 -7.17
N SER A 90 -7.23 2.16 -7.83
CA SER A 90 -5.82 1.79 -7.74
C SER A 90 -5.26 2.14 -6.35
N PHE A 91 -4.24 1.39 -5.92
CA PHE A 91 -3.60 1.62 -4.63
C PHE A 91 -2.75 2.89 -4.64
N ASN A 92 -2.84 3.66 -3.56
CA ASN A 92 -1.88 4.72 -3.26
C ASN A 92 -1.06 4.26 -2.04
N GLU A 93 0.12 3.74 -2.28
CA GLU A 93 0.96 3.13 -1.25
C GLU A 93 1.64 4.14 -0.31
N ASP A 94 1.44 5.42 -0.53
CA ASP A 94 2.00 6.48 0.32
C ASP A 94 1.14 6.76 1.56
N TYR A 95 -0.14 6.38 1.57
CA TYR A 95 -1.07 6.77 2.62
C TYR A 95 -1.93 5.60 3.09
N CYS A 96 -2.41 5.69 4.33
CA CYS A 96 -3.41 4.76 4.83
C CYS A 96 -4.82 5.19 4.41
N LYS A 97 -5.75 4.25 4.44
CA LYS A 97 -7.14 4.50 4.02
C LYS A 97 -7.87 5.51 4.91
N TRP A 98 -7.39 5.71 6.14
CA TRP A 98 -8.00 6.68 7.07
C TRP A 98 -7.52 8.11 6.83
N CYS A 99 -6.33 8.28 6.27
CA CYS A 99 -5.80 9.61 5.96
C CYS A 99 -6.16 10.08 4.55
N TYR A 100 -6.30 9.15 3.63
CA TYR A 100 -6.54 9.45 2.22
C TYR A 100 -7.52 8.43 1.65
N THR A 101 -8.60 8.90 1.04
CA THR A 101 -9.63 8.02 0.46
C THR A 101 -10.25 8.71 -0.74
N ASP A 102 -10.33 7.98 -1.85
CA ASP A 102 -10.99 8.44 -3.08
C ASP A 102 -10.50 9.83 -3.54
N GLY A 103 -9.19 10.03 -3.48
CA GLY A 103 -8.55 11.26 -3.95
C GLY A 103 -8.59 12.42 -2.96
N LYS A 104 -9.02 12.19 -1.73
CA LYS A 104 -9.16 13.26 -0.73
C LYS A 104 -8.46 12.92 0.58
N PHE A 105 -7.79 13.91 1.16
CA PHE A 105 -7.19 13.79 2.49
C PHE A 105 -8.21 14.07 3.57
N ALA A 106 -8.22 13.24 4.61
CA ALA A 106 -9.05 13.44 5.80
C ALA A 106 -8.52 14.60 6.66
N TYR A 107 -7.20 14.79 6.65
CA TYR A 107 -6.54 15.82 7.46
C TYR A 107 -5.94 16.87 6.53
N THR A 108 -6.53 18.05 6.52
CA THR A 108 -6.06 19.19 5.71
C THR A 108 -5.11 20.09 6.50
N SER A 109 -5.09 19.97 7.82
CA SER A 109 -4.15 20.69 8.68
C SER A 109 -3.42 19.73 9.59
N LYS A 110 -2.14 20.04 9.84
CA LYS A 110 -1.31 19.24 10.77
C LYS A 110 -1.90 19.28 12.19
N ASP A 111 -2.47 20.42 12.59
CA ASP A 111 -3.04 20.56 13.93
C ASP A 111 -4.20 19.60 14.16
N SER A 112 -5.07 19.39 13.19
CA SER A 112 -6.20 18.45 13.34
C SER A 112 -5.70 17.02 13.53
N LEU A 113 -4.63 16.64 12.83
CA LEU A 113 -4.01 15.31 13.01
C LEU A 113 -3.31 15.20 14.35
N LEU A 114 -2.62 16.26 14.78
CA LEU A 114 -1.97 16.29 16.10
C LEU A 114 -3.00 16.10 17.23
N ASP A 115 -4.13 16.78 17.14
CA ASP A 115 -5.21 16.64 18.12
C ASP A 115 -5.73 15.20 18.18
N PHE A 116 -5.90 14.57 17.02
CA PHE A 116 -6.32 13.19 16.94
C PHE A 116 -5.30 12.25 17.61
N LEU A 117 -4.01 12.42 17.28
CA LEU A 117 -2.94 11.57 17.83
C LEU A 117 -2.83 11.72 19.34
N ILE A 118 -2.92 12.93 19.86
CA ILE A 118 -2.87 13.19 21.30
C ILE A 118 -4.06 12.52 22.00
N SER A 119 -5.24 12.55 21.39
CA SER A 119 -6.46 12.00 21.98
C SER A 119 -6.53 10.48 21.94
N HIS A 120 -5.94 9.85 20.94
CA HIS A 120 -6.13 8.42 20.67
C HIS A 120 -4.90 7.54 20.89
N MET A 121 -3.68 8.11 20.81
CA MET A 121 -2.48 7.32 21.01
C MET A 121 -2.19 7.11 22.49
N PRO A 122 -1.67 5.92 22.87
CA PRO A 122 -1.35 5.65 24.27
C PRO A 122 -0.23 6.57 24.77
N ASN A 123 -0.25 6.86 26.07
CA ASN A 123 0.74 7.71 26.73
C ASN A 123 1.32 6.97 27.96
N PRO A 124 2.10 5.88 27.73
CA PRO A 124 2.60 5.05 28.82
C PRO A 124 3.58 5.78 29.75
N GLU A 125 4.27 6.81 29.24
CA GLU A 125 5.23 7.59 30.02
C GLU A 125 4.57 8.78 30.72
N ASN A 126 3.27 8.93 30.56
CA ASN A 126 2.48 10.00 31.17
C ASN A 126 3.06 11.39 30.92
N LYS A 127 3.45 11.65 29.67
CA LYS A 127 3.98 12.95 29.26
C LYS A 127 2.88 13.99 29.12
N SER A 128 3.23 15.26 29.30
CA SER A 128 2.27 16.36 29.12
C SER A 128 1.81 16.46 27.67
N GLU A 129 0.67 17.10 27.47
CA GLU A 129 0.14 17.33 26.11
C GLU A 129 1.12 18.13 25.26
N ASP A 130 1.78 19.14 25.83
CA ASP A 130 2.76 19.96 25.10
C ASP A 130 3.96 19.14 24.64
N GLU A 131 4.47 18.25 25.49
CA GLU A 131 5.59 17.36 25.14
C GLU A 131 5.19 16.40 24.01
N ARG A 132 4.00 15.83 24.10
CA ARG A 132 3.49 14.92 23.08
C ARG A 132 3.27 15.63 21.76
N ARG A 133 2.74 16.84 21.80
CA ARG A 133 2.50 17.64 20.59
C ARG A 133 3.82 17.95 19.89
N LYS A 134 4.85 18.33 20.61
CA LYS A 134 6.19 18.57 20.05
C LYS A 134 6.76 17.31 19.41
N TYR A 135 6.61 16.17 20.07
CA TYR A 135 7.11 14.90 19.56
C TYR A 135 6.41 14.52 18.26
N PHE A 136 5.08 14.54 18.24
CA PHE A 136 4.34 14.18 17.04
C PHE A 136 4.55 15.20 15.92
N ASP A 137 4.63 16.47 16.22
CA ASP A 137 4.89 17.51 15.22
C ASP A 137 6.25 17.29 14.53
N SER A 138 7.29 17.02 15.32
CA SER A 138 8.62 16.72 14.80
C SER A 138 8.59 15.49 13.90
N PHE A 139 7.88 14.44 14.32
CA PHE A 139 7.75 13.21 13.57
C PHE A 139 6.98 13.45 12.25
N LEU A 140 5.82 14.09 12.32
CA LEU A 140 4.98 14.35 11.14
C LEU A 140 5.69 15.23 10.12
N SER A 141 6.50 16.17 10.56
CA SER A 141 7.22 17.10 9.67
C SER A 141 8.17 16.38 8.71
N GLN A 142 8.55 15.15 9.00
CA GLN A 142 9.42 14.34 8.15
C GLN A 142 8.64 13.57 7.08
N LEU A 143 7.33 13.50 7.19
CA LEU A 143 6.49 12.74 6.28
C LEU A 143 6.14 13.54 5.03
N LYS A 144 5.96 12.85 3.91
CA LYS A 144 5.73 13.45 2.59
C LYS A 144 4.61 14.49 2.58
N HIS A 145 3.47 14.19 3.22
CA HIS A 145 2.30 15.05 3.20
C HIS A 145 2.54 16.40 3.88
N TRP A 146 3.36 16.43 4.94
CA TRP A 146 3.62 17.62 5.73
C TRP A 146 4.96 18.28 5.41
N LYS A 147 5.74 17.64 4.58
CA LYS A 147 7.05 18.15 4.16
C LYS A 147 6.85 19.22 3.09
N GLN A 148 7.43 20.38 3.30
CA GLN A 148 7.37 21.48 2.33
C GLN A 148 8.70 21.67 1.63
#